data_e6a4a105c7c66d24075061d116791c63
#
_entry.id   e6a4a105c7c66d24075061d116791c63
#
_cell.length_a   1.000
_cell.length_b   1.000
_cell.length_c   1.000
_cell.angle_alpha   90.00
_cell.angle_beta   90.00
_cell.angle_gamma   90.00
#
_symmetry.space_group_name_H-M   'P 1'
#
loop_
_entity.id
_entity.type
_entity.pdbx_description
1 polymer ?
#
loop_
_entity_poly.entity_id
_entity_poly.type
_entity_poly.pdbx_seq_one_letter_code
_entity_poly.pdbx_strand_id
1 'polypeptide(L)'
;MTISVVANPPKTGTSEWRKIITASKVPAILGISRFQSQFSLWHEMHGDVDPEVKDPDRMQWGHIAEASLAAWWAYKNPEYLLNPRRGGTYEIAYSNDALPFANVATLDRRGYRSAAAPGERFH
;
A
#
# COMPACT_ATOMS: atom_id res chain seq x y z
N MET A 1 9.91 9.09 -16.56
CA MET A 1 9.43 8.32 -15.38
C MET A 1 8.21 9.02 -14.81
N THR A 2 7.08 8.35 -14.79
CA THR A 2 5.83 8.92 -14.27
C THR A 2 5.26 8.03 -13.17
N ILE A 3 5.06 8.61 -12.01
CA ILE A 3 4.32 8.00 -10.91
C ILE A 3 2.91 8.58 -10.97
N SER A 4 1.92 7.71 -11.07
CA SER A 4 0.51 8.11 -11.18
C SER A 4 -0.37 7.42 -10.17
N VAL A 5 -1.49 8.06 -9.82
CA VAL A 5 -2.50 7.48 -8.94
C VAL A 5 -3.32 6.44 -9.71
N VAL A 6 -3.52 5.29 -9.09
CA VAL A 6 -4.38 4.21 -9.60
C VAL A 6 -5.75 4.35 -8.97
N ALA A 7 -6.76 4.69 -9.78
CA ALA A 7 -8.12 4.98 -9.28
C ALA A 7 -8.83 3.75 -8.69
N ASN A 8 -8.65 2.59 -9.30
CA ASN A 8 -9.30 1.33 -8.89
C ASN A 8 -8.27 0.20 -8.84
N PRO A 9 -7.40 0.16 -7.80
CA PRO A 9 -6.42 -0.91 -7.68
C PRO A 9 -7.10 -2.26 -7.46
N PRO A 10 -6.53 -3.36 -7.97
CA PRO A 10 -7.05 -4.70 -7.69
C PRO A 10 -7.08 -4.96 -6.19
N LYS A 11 -8.14 -5.59 -5.73
CA LYS A 11 -8.27 -5.98 -4.31
C LYS A 11 -7.26 -7.07 -3.97
N THR A 12 -6.69 -6.99 -2.78
CA THR A 12 -5.77 -7.97 -2.23
C THR A 12 -6.38 -9.38 -2.31
N GLY A 13 -5.58 -10.33 -2.81
CA GLY A 13 -5.98 -11.74 -2.94
C GLY A 13 -6.70 -12.10 -4.23
N THR A 14 -7.09 -11.14 -5.06
CA THR A 14 -7.70 -11.44 -6.38
C THR A 14 -6.65 -11.96 -7.36
N SER A 15 -7.09 -12.62 -8.43
CA SER A 15 -6.20 -13.13 -9.48
C SER A 15 -5.42 -12.01 -10.18
N GLU A 16 -6.03 -10.86 -10.35
CA GLU A 16 -5.39 -9.66 -10.91
C GLU A 16 -4.29 -9.14 -9.99
N TRP A 17 -4.57 -9.04 -8.69
CA TRP A 17 -3.60 -8.62 -7.68
C TRP A 17 -2.38 -9.54 -7.61
N ARG A 18 -2.58 -10.86 -7.76
CA ARG A 18 -1.50 -11.85 -7.73
C ARG A 18 -0.45 -11.62 -8.82
N LYS A 19 -0.85 -11.12 -9.99
CA LYS A 19 0.02 -10.87 -11.14
C LYS A 19 0.81 -9.57 -11.05
N ILE A 20 0.45 -8.70 -10.12
CA ILE A 20 1.07 -7.37 -9.95
C ILE A 20 2.14 -7.44 -8.86
N ILE A 21 3.28 -6.80 -9.08
CA ILE A 21 4.29 -6.59 -8.05
C ILE A 21 3.82 -5.44 -7.15
N THR A 22 3.47 -5.77 -5.91
CA THR A 22 3.12 -4.78 -4.90
C THR A 22 4.32 -4.49 -4.00
N ALA A 23 4.33 -3.33 -3.35
CA ALA A 23 5.40 -2.96 -2.44
C ALA A 23 5.59 -4.00 -1.31
N SER A 24 4.51 -4.62 -0.83
CA SER A 24 4.54 -5.65 0.20
C SER A 24 5.20 -6.96 -0.25
N LYS A 25 5.30 -7.23 -1.54
CA LYS A 25 5.97 -8.42 -2.10
C LYS A 25 7.49 -8.26 -2.23
N VAL A 26 8.00 -7.03 -2.22
CA VAL A 26 9.41 -6.74 -2.45
C VAL A 26 10.36 -7.48 -1.50
N PRO A 27 10.11 -7.55 -0.18
CA PRO A 27 10.99 -8.32 0.71
C PRO A 27 11.11 -9.80 0.34
N ALA A 28 10.02 -10.43 -0.07
CA ALA A 28 10.05 -11.83 -0.52
C ALA A 28 10.81 -11.99 -1.84
N ILE A 29 10.63 -11.07 -2.78
CA ILE A 29 11.37 -11.04 -4.05
C ILE A 29 12.87 -10.94 -3.80
N LEU A 30 13.29 -10.11 -2.86
CA LEU A 30 14.69 -9.93 -2.49
C LEU A 30 15.24 -11.05 -1.60
N GLY A 31 14.41 -11.99 -1.16
CA GLY A 31 14.81 -13.10 -0.30
C GLY A 31 15.11 -12.72 1.15
N ILE A 32 14.63 -11.57 1.61
CA ILE A 32 14.86 -11.04 2.97
C ILE A 32 13.62 -11.07 3.87
N SER A 33 12.48 -11.52 3.35
CA SER A 33 11.26 -11.62 4.15
C SER A 33 11.39 -12.74 5.20
N ARG A 34 10.94 -12.45 6.42
CA ARG A 34 10.80 -13.44 7.49
C ARG A 34 9.55 -14.32 7.34
N PHE A 35 8.60 -13.89 6.53
CA PHE A 35 7.25 -14.48 6.47
C PHE A 35 7.03 -15.28 5.19
N GLN A 36 7.76 -14.98 4.12
CA GLN A 36 7.53 -15.60 2.83
C GLN A 36 8.84 -15.74 2.04
N SER A 37 9.08 -16.91 1.46
CA SER A 37 10.24 -17.17 0.60
C SER A 37 9.96 -16.73 -0.85
N GLN A 38 11.04 -16.59 -1.65
CA GLN A 38 10.93 -16.36 -3.09
C GLN A 38 10.11 -17.47 -3.77
N PHE A 39 10.36 -18.71 -3.40
CA PHE A 39 9.68 -19.87 -3.93
C PHE A 39 8.16 -19.85 -3.64
N SER A 40 7.79 -19.58 -2.40
CA SER A 40 6.39 -19.47 -1.99
C SER A 40 5.67 -18.33 -2.71
N LEU A 41 6.30 -17.16 -2.84
CA LEU A 41 5.74 -16.02 -3.57
C LEU A 41 5.55 -16.36 -5.06
N TRP A 42 6.52 -17.03 -5.66
CA TRP A 42 6.43 -17.42 -7.07
C TRP A 42 5.19 -18.28 -7.35
N HIS A 43 4.96 -19.30 -6.52
CA HIS A 43 3.78 -20.15 -6.63
C HIS A 43 2.47 -19.42 -6.38
N GLU A 44 2.45 -18.53 -5.40
CA GLU A 44 1.28 -17.68 -5.11
C GLU A 44 0.94 -16.78 -6.30
N MET A 45 1.93 -16.13 -6.91
CA MET A 45 1.73 -15.27 -8.08
C MET A 45 1.29 -16.05 -9.33
N HIS A 46 1.65 -17.33 -9.45
CA HIS A 46 1.20 -18.22 -10.53
C HIS A 46 -0.17 -18.84 -10.26
N GLY A 47 -0.74 -18.63 -9.08
CA GLY A 47 -2.04 -19.19 -8.71
C GLY A 47 -2.02 -20.65 -8.29
N ASP A 48 -0.82 -21.23 -8.06
CA ASP A 48 -0.66 -22.63 -7.65
C ASP A 48 -1.07 -22.88 -6.21
N VAL A 49 -0.98 -21.85 -5.37
CA VAL A 49 -1.37 -21.86 -3.96
C VAL A 49 -2.14 -20.59 -3.62
N ASP A 50 -3.06 -20.70 -2.68
CA ASP A 50 -3.77 -19.52 -2.18
C ASP A 50 -2.89 -18.72 -1.22
N PRO A 51 -3.09 -17.38 -1.15
CA PRO A 51 -2.43 -16.56 -0.16
C PRO A 51 -2.73 -17.04 1.25
N GLU A 52 -1.75 -16.90 2.14
CA GLU A 52 -1.94 -17.22 3.55
C GLU A 52 -3.11 -16.40 4.13
N VAL A 53 -4.03 -17.09 4.79
CA VAL A 53 -5.16 -16.46 5.46
C VAL A 53 -4.64 -15.72 6.69
N LYS A 54 -4.76 -14.39 6.67
CA LYS A 54 -4.39 -13.55 7.81
C LYS A 54 -5.42 -13.67 8.92
N ASP A 55 -4.94 -13.64 10.17
CA ASP A 55 -5.80 -13.58 11.35
C ASP A 55 -6.70 -12.32 11.30
N PRO A 56 -8.04 -12.47 11.29
CA PRO A 56 -8.96 -11.35 11.22
C PRO A 56 -8.81 -10.36 12.39
N ASP A 57 -8.59 -10.85 13.60
CA ASP A 57 -8.42 -10.01 14.78
C ASP A 57 -7.14 -9.17 14.70
N ARG A 58 -6.08 -9.76 14.20
CA ARG A 58 -4.81 -9.06 13.99
C ARG A 58 -4.93 -7.97 12.93
N MET A 59 -5.68 -8.24 11.86
CA MET A 59 -5.98 -7.23 10.83
C MET A 59 -6.82 -6.09 11.39
N GLN A 60 -7.85 -6.41 12.17
CA GLN A 60 -8.72 -5.42 12.81
C GLN A 60 -7.92 -4.53 13.76
N TRP A 61 -7.05 -5.11 14.57
CA TRP A 61 -6.17 -4.36 15.46
C TRP A 61 -5.25 -3.42 14.68
N GLY A 62 -4.70 -3.89 13.56
CA GLY A 62 -3.88 -3.08 12.66
C GLY A 62 -4.61 -1.85 12.15
N HIS A 63 -5.85 -1.98 11.70
CA HIS A 63 -6.67 -0.86 11.25
C HIS A 63 -6.95 0.16 12.36
N ILE A 64 -7.22 -0.30 13.57
CA ILE A 64 -7.41 0.57 14.74
C ILE A 64 -6.10 1.30 15.07
N ALA A 65 -4.99 0.57 15.07
CA ALA A 65 -3.66 1.14 15.34
C ALA A 65 -3.26 2.19 14.30
N GLU A 66 -3.53 1.98 13.03
CA GLU A 66 -3.27 2.94 11.95
C GLU A 66 -3.96 4.29 12.20
N ALA A 67 -5.22 4.28 12.59
CA ALA A 67 -5.96 5.50 12.90
C ALA A 67 -5.34 6.26 14.09
N SER A 68 -4.97 5.54 15.14
CA SER A 68 -4.34 6.11 16.34
C SER A 68 -2.94 6.65 16.04
N LEU A 69 -2.15 5.94 15.27
CA LEU A 69 -0.81 6.36 14.85
C LEU A 69 -0.86 7.60 13.96
N ALA A 70 -1.83 7.68 13.05
CA ALA A 70 -2.01 8.85 12.21
C ALA A 70 -2.37 10.09 13.03
N ALA A 71 -3.27 9.96 14.00
CA ALA A 71 -3.64 11.04 14.90
C ALA A 71 -2.46 11.50 15.77
N TRP A 72 -1.68 10.56 16.29
CA TRP A 72 -0.50 10.89 17.09
C TRP A 72 0.58 11.57 16.26
N TRP A 73 0.80 11.09 15.04
CA TRP A 73 1.77 11.70 14.12
C TRP A 73 1.36 13.14 13.77
N ALA A 74 0.08 13.39 13.49
CA ALA A 74 -0.44 14.72 13.21
C ALA A 74 -0.27 15.67 14.40
N TYR A 75 -0.49 15.19 15.61
CA TYR A 75 -0.25 15.95 16.84
C TYR A 75 1.22 16.35 17.00
N LYS A 76 2.16 15.46 16.67
CA LYS A 76 3.60 15.73 16.73
C LYS A 76 4.13 16.61 15.59
N ASN A 77 3.40 16.67 14.48
CA ASN A 77 3.83 17.38 13.27
C ASN A 77 2.75 18.37 12.81
N PRO A 78 2.48 19.44 13.58
CA PRO A 78 1.37 20.36 13.30
C PRO A 78 1.52 21.14 11.99
N GLU A 79 2.73 21.22 11.44
CA GLU A 79 3.03 21.85 10.14
C GLU A 79 2.59 21.00 8.95
N TYR A 80 2.21 19.74 9.17
CA TYR A 80 1.72 18.82 8.13
C TYR A 80 0.22 18.62 8.22
N LEU A 81 -0.39 18.43 7.06
CA LEU A 81 -1.78 17.96 6.93
C LEU A 81 -1.77 16.55 6.38
N LEU A 82 -2.69 15.72 6.85
CA LEU A 82 -2.89 14.38 6.32
C LEU A 82 -3.94 14.38 5.22
N ASN A 83 -3.82 13.46 4.27
CA ASN A 83 -4.78 13.31 3.19
C ASN A 83 -6.19 13.00 3.72
N PRO A 84 -7.25 13.56 3.09
CA PRO A 84 -8.62 13.29 3.50
C PRO A 84 -9.08 11.91 3.11
N ARG A 85 -10.11 11.43 3.77
CA ARG A 85 -10.80 10.19 3.41
C ARG A 85 -11.55 10.38 2.10
N ARG A 86 -11.36 9.44 1.15
CA ARG A 86 -12.04 9.42 -0.14
C ARG A 86 -12.51 8.00 -0.45
N GLY A 87 -13.76 7.87 -0.90
CA GLY A 87 -14.31 6.54 -1.21
C GLY A 87 -14.32 5.57 -0.03
N GLY A 88 -14.44 6.10 1.19
CA GLY A 88 -14.44 5.29 2.40
C GLY A 88 -13.07 4.87 2.92
N THR A 89 -11.98 5.29 2.27
CA THR A 89 -10.62 4.94 2.65
C THR A 89 -9.68 6.14 2.64
N TYR A 90 -8.59 6.05 3.40
CA TYR A 90 -7.45 6.96 3.33
C TYR A 90 -6.35 6.46 2.40
N GLU A 91 -6.41 5.20 1.98
CA GLU A 91 -5.40 4.58 1.14
C GLU A 91 -5.30 5.24 -0.23
N ILE A 92 -4.07 5.38 -0.71
CA ILE A 92 -3.78 5.90 -2.05
C ILE A 92 -2.84 4.92 -2.73
N ALA A 93 -3.25 4.40 -3.88
CA ALA A 93 -2.44 3.49 -4.69
C ALA A 93 -1.71 4.26 -5.80
N TYR A 94 -0.44 3.96 -5.99
CA TYR A 94 0.41 4.54 -7.03
C TYR A 94 1.04 3.44 -7.89
N SER A 95 1.25 3.74 -9.15
CA SER A 95 2.09 2.92 -10.03
C SER A 95 3.19 3.76 -10.68
N ASN A 96 4.27 3.09 -11.09
CA ASN A 96 5.40 3.71 -11.76
C ASN A 96 5.60 3.07 -13.13
N ASP A 97 5.42 3.83 -14.19
CA ASP A 97 5.53 3.37 -15.57
C ASP A 97 6.99 3.14 -16.04
N ALA A 98 7.96 3.62 -15.27
CA ALA A 98 9.38 3.37 -15.56
C ALA A 98 9.84 1.94 -15.25
N LEU A 99 9.07 1.19 -14.46
CA LEU A 99 9.39 -0.20 -14.14
C LEU A 99 8.88 -1.13 -15.26
N PRO A 100 9.67 -2.16 -15.63
CA PRO A 100 9.33 -3.05 -16.74
C PRO A 100 8.29 -4.13 -16.41
N PHE A 101 7.54 -3.95 -15.34
CA PHE A 101 6.51 -4.88 -14.88
C PHE A 101 5.34 -4.12 -14.28
N ALA A 102 4.17 -4.74 -14.26
CA ALA A 102 2.99 -4.19 -13.57
C ALA A 102 3.26 -4.05 -12.07
N ASN A 103 3.06 -2.86 -11.53
CA ASN A 103 3.41 -2.54 -10.14
C ASN A 103 2.38 -1.62 -9.50
N VAL A 104 2.19 -1.78 -8.19
CA VAL A 104 1.36 -0.92 -7.36
C VAL A 104 1.98 -0.80 -5.97
N ALA A 105 2.01 0.42 -5.46
CA ALA A 105 2.33 0.70 -4.06
C ALA A 105 1.14 1.42 -3.42
N THR A 106 0.59 0.86 -2.36
CA THR A 106 -0.54 1.46 -1.63
C THR A 106 -0.02 2.08 -0.34
N LEU A 107 -0.25 3.38 -0.20
CA LEU A 107 0.07 4.13 1.02
C LEU A 107 -1.15 4.18 1.93
N ASP A 108 -0.96 3.90 3.21
CA ASP A 108 -2.04 4.00 4.21
C ASP A 108 -2.45 5.45 4.44
N ARG A 109 -1.49 6.36 4.52
CA ARG A 109 -1.70 7.80 4.69
C ARG A 109 -0.60 8.59 4.00
N ARG A 110 -0.90 9.83 3.64
CA ARG A 110 0.06 10.77 3.07
C ARG A 110 0.00 12.12 3.81
N GLY A 111 1.16 12.59 4.23
CA GLY A 111 1.30 13.94 4.81
C GLY A 111 1.89 14.92 3.79
N TYR A 112 1.49 16.18 3.88
CA TYR A 112 2.06 17.27 3.11
C TYR A 112 2.14 18.53 3.96
N ARG A 113 3.07 19.41 3.66
CA ARG A 113 3.20 20.69 4.38
C ARG A 113 1.99 21.58 4.07
N SER A 114 1.46 22.24 5.07
CA SER A 114 0.31 23.13 4.95
C SER A 114 0.54 24.30 3.98
N ALA A 115 1.80 24.70 3.76
CA ALA A 115 2.21 25.73 2.80
C ALA A 115 2.28 25.24 1.35
N ALA A 116 2.06 23.95 1.06
CA ALA A 116 2.05 23.43 -0.30
C ALA A 116 0.90 24.00 -1.12
N ALA A 117 1.14 24.25 -2.41
CA ALA A 117 0.11 24.74 -3.30
C ALA A 117 -1.05 23.75 -3.42
N PRO A 118 -2.31 24.21 -3.59
CA PRO A 118 -3.47 23.33 -3.66
C PRO A 118 -3.37 22.21 -4.70
N GLY A 119 -2.67 22.44 -5.82
CA GLY A 119 -2.45 21.44 -6.86
C GLY A 119 -1.40 20.38 -6.51
N GLU A 120 -0.57 20.63 -5.52
CA GLU A 120 0.50 19.70 -5.10
C GLU A 120 0.08 18.77 -3.97
N ARG A 121 -1.08 19.01 -3.38
CA ARG A 121 -1.47 18.39 -2.11
C ARG A 121 -1.79 16.91 -2.20
N PHE A 122 -2.22 16.40 -3.35
CA PHE A 122 -2.71 15.01 -3.46
C PHE A 122 -2.48 14.39 -4.83
N HIS A 123 -1.35 14.68 -5.40
CA HIS A 123 -0.91 14.04 -6.64
C HIS A 123 -0.17 12.76 -6.40
#